data_aab12d338628708bb28b889a1d37d0d6
#
_entry.id   aab12d338628708bb28b889a1d37d0d6
#
_cell.length_a   1.000
_cell.length_b   1.000
_cell.length_c   1.000
_cell.angle_alpha   90.00
_cell.angle_beta   90.00
_cell.angle_gamma   90.00
#
_symmetry.space_group_name_H-M   'P 1'
#
loop_
_entity.id
_entity.type
_entity.pdbx_description
1 polymer ?
#
loop_
_entity_poly.entity_id
_entity_poly.type
_entity_poly.pdbx_seq_one_letter_code
_entity_poly.pdbx_strand_id
1 'polypeptide(L)'
;MALKKANAILGLLSAVCMLAHIGYNVFCYLTFYYNPALKLVFSIPFIVVVCIHAILGMLSVFLSSDGTRLDLYPRQNHRTVLKRASAALMFPLLILHINSFNFMQQSAQAGNTALVVLLIVVEVLFFAVVITHIASSFSAGLVTLGILGSETAQIRIDKAVYILGALIFVVATYAIVSGDIGMFLLK
;
A
#
# COMPACT_ATOMS: atom_id res chain seq x y z
N MET A 1 22.59 11.07 5.87
CA MET A 1 21.87 10.41 7.00
C MET A 1 20.47 11.01 7.26
N ALA A 2 20.31 12.33 7.31
CA ALA A 2 19.03 12.98 7.60
C ALA A 2 17.90 12.58 6.63
N LEU A 3 18.14 12.57 5.32
CA LEU A 3 17.15 12.20 4.31
C LEU A 3 16.58 10.78 4.51
N LYS A 4 17.46 9.78 4.79
CA LYS A 4 17.00 8.39 5.03
C LYS A 4 16.15 8.28 6.29
N LYS A 5 16.51 9.00 7.37
CA LYS A 5 15.69 9.03 8.61
C LYS A 5 14.35 9.71 8.39
N ALA A 6 14.32 10.86 7.70
CA ALA A 6 13.08 11.54 7.35
C ALA A 6 12.14 10.64 6.52
N ASN A 7 12.70 9.98 5.49
CA ASN A 7 11.95 9.04 4.67
C ASN A 7 11.42 7.83 5.49
N ALA A 8 12.19 7.32 6.46
CA ALA A 8 11.75 6.23 7.34
C ALA A 8 10.61 6.68 8.26
N ILE A 9 10.67 7.87 8.86
CA ILE A 9 9.59 8.42 9.69
C ILE A 9 8.31 8.58 8.87
N LEU A 10 8.41 9.19 7.69
CA LEU A 10 7.25 9.38 6.81
C LEU A 10 6.68 8.05 6.30
N GLY A 11 7.54 7.05 6.04
CA GLY A 11 7.09 5.71 5.69
C GLY A 11 6.29 5.02 6.79
N LEU A 12 6.74 5.14 8.05
CA LEU A 12 6.00 4.61 9.20
C LEU A 12 4.69 5.38 9.44
N LEU A 13 4.73 6.71 9.32
CA LEU A 13 3.54 7.55 9.45
C LEU A 13 2.52 7.25 8.34
N SER A 14 2.98 7.07 7.09
CA SER A 14 2.09 6.69 5.98
C SER A 14 1.45 5.33 6.20
N ALA A 15 2.16 4.37 6.81
CA ALA A 15 1.58 3.07 7.16
C ALA A 15 0.45 3.20 8.19
N VAL A 16 0.59 4.08 9.20
CA VAL A 16 -0.48 4.35 10.18
C VAL A 16 -1.68 5.02 9.52
N CYS A 17 -1.45 6.06 8.71
CA CYS A 17 -2.53 6.74 7.97
C CYS A 17 -3.24 5.79 7.00
N MET A 18 -2.48 4.89 6.35
CA MET A 18 -3.03 3.87 5.47
C MET A 18 -3.93 2.89 6.22
N LEU A 19 -3.53 2.41 7.40
CA LEU A 19 -4.37 1.52 8.21
C LEU A 19 -5.70 2.18 8.58
N ALA A 20 -5.70 3.46 8.93
CA ALA A 20 -6.91 4.23 9.19
C ALA A 20 -7.78 4.37 7.92
N HIS A 21 -7.16 4.66 6.78
CA HIS A 21 -7.83 4.75 5.48
C HIS A 21 -8.45 3.40 5.05
N ILE A 22 -7.71 2.30 5.17
CA ILE A 22 -8.21 0.95 4.87
C ILE A 22 -9.35 0.59 5.82
N GLY A 23 -9.18 0.78 7.13
CA GLY A 23 -10.19 0.45 8.12
C GLY A 23 -11.52 1.16 7.84
N TYR A 24 -11.47 2.45 7.52
CA TYR A 24 -12.66 3.21 7.12
C TYR A 24 -13.29 2.66 5.84
N ASN A 25 -12.50 2.38 4.80
CA ASN A 25 -13.05 1.86 3.54
C ASN A 25 -13.63 0.45 3.70
N VAL A 26 -12.96 -0.45 4.42
CA VAL A 26 -13.49 -1.79 4.73
C VAL A 26 -14.84 -1.67 5.44
N PHE A 27 -14.95 -0.78 6.45
CA PHE A 27 -16.21 -0.51 7.12
C PHE A 27 -17.28 -0.03 6.11
N CYS A 28 -16.97 0.93 5.24
CA CYS A 28 -17.90 1.43 4.23
C CYS A 28 -18.39 0.34 3.28
N TYR A 29 -17.47 -0.49 2.78
CA TYR A 29 -17.82 -1.58 1.85
C TYR A 29 -18.68 -2.67 2.49
N LEU A 30 -18.40 -3.02 3.76
CA LEU A 30 -19.16 -4.08 4.44
C LEU A 30 -20.53 -3.60 4.96
N THR A 31 -20.69 -2.32 5.25
CA THR A 31 -21.94 -1.78 5.80
C THR A 31 -22.76 -0.99 4.79
N PHE A 32 -22.21 -0.74 3.59
CA PHE A 32 -22.77 0.18 2.59
C PHE A 32 -23.04 1.59 3.16
N TYR A 33 -22.34 1.95 4.24
CA TYR A 33 -22.39 3.28 4.83
C TYR A 33 -21.28 4.15 4.24
N TYR A 34 -21.65 5.32 3.75
CA TYR A 34 -20.68 6.27 3.18
C TYR A 34 -20.89 7.67 3.71
N ASN A 35 -19.83 8.25 4.27
CA ASN A 35 -19.78 9.65 4.68
C ASN A 35 -18.64 10.37 3.97
N PRO A 36 -18.92 11.31 3.05
CA PRO A 36 -17.87 11.99 2.27
C PRO A 36 -16.92 12.83 3.14
N ALA A 37 -17.38 13.40 4.25
CA ALA A 37 -16.51 14.16 5.14
C ALA A 37 -15.49 13.25 5.84
N LEU A 38 -15.92 12.10 6.37
CA LEU A 38 -15.02 11.13 6.97
C LEU A 38 -14.06 10.53 5.95
N LYS A 39 -14.50 10.28 4.71
CA LYS A 39 -13.60 9.86 3.63
C LYS A 39 -12.46 10.86 3.46
N LEU A 40 -12.74 12.14 3.41
CA LEU A 40 -11.70 13.18 3.26
C LEU A 40 -10.75 13.22 4.46
N VAL A 41 -11.28 13.09 5.69
CA VAL A 41 -10.48 13.05 6.93
C VAL A 41 -9.46 11.92 6.91
N PHE A 42 -9.81 10.74 6.40
CA PHE A 42 -8.89 9.60 6.32
C PHE A 42 -8.03 9.57 5.05
N SER A 43 -8.48 10.19 3.95
CA SER A 43 -7.76 10.16 2.67
C SER A 43 -6.74 11.28 2.53
N ILE A 44 -7.08 12.52 2.91
CA ILE A 44 -6.18 13.67 2.70
C ILE A 44 -4.87 13.55 3.47
N PRO A 45 -4.86 13.28 4.80
CA PRO A 45 -3.61 13.10 5.53
C PRO A 45 -2.77 11.97 4.96
N PHE A 46 -3.41 10.85 4.58
CA PHE A 46 -2.72 9.73 3.95
C PHE A 46 -2.06 10.13 2.63
N ILE A 47 -2.77 10.78 1.71
CA ILE A 47 -2.24 11.22 0.42
C ILE A 47 -1.07 12.19 0.61
N VAL A 48 -1.19 13.17 1.51
CA VAL A 48 -0.11 14.14 1.76
C VAL A 48 1.14 13.44 2.25
N VAL A 49 1.01 12.58 3.27
CA VAL A 49 2.17 11.89 3.86
C VAL A 49 2.80 10.92 2.87
N VAL A 50 2.01 10.16 2.10
CA VAL A 50 2.54 9.19 1.14
C VAL A 50 3.22 9.88 -0.05
N CYS A 51 2.71 11.03 -0.50
CA CYS A 51 3.36 11.80 -1.57
C CYS A 51 4.73 12.32 -1.13
N ILE A 52 4.84 12.88 0.08
CA ILE A 52 6.12 13.33 0.62
C ILE A 52 7.08 12.15 0.80
N HIS A 53 6.58 11.02 1.33
CA HIS A 53 7.37 9.79 1.46
C HIS A 53 7.89 9.29 0.10
N ALA A 54 7.05 9.28 -0.93
CA ALA A 54 7.44 8.87 -2.28
C ALA A 54 8.53 9.77 -2.88
N ILE A 55 8.41 11.10 -2.74
CA ILE A 55 9.43 12.06 -3.20
C ILE A 55 10.76 11.83 -2.48
N LEU A 56 10.76 11.72 -1.16
CA LEU A 56 11.98 11.46 -0.39
C LEU A 56 12.56 10.07 -0.69
N GLY A 57 11.71 9.08 -0.96
CA GLY A 57 12.10 7.75 -1.41
C GLY A 57 12.84 7.79 -2.74
N MET A 58 12.30 8.49 -3.74
CA MET A 58 12.96 8.70 -5.03
C MET A 58 14.30 9.42 -4.88
N LEU A 59 14.33 10.53 -4.15
CA LEU A 59 15.58 11.26 -3.87
C LEU A 59 16.62 10.35 -3.20
N SER A 60 16.21 9.49 -2.26
CA SER A 60 17.11 8.54 -1.61
C SER A 60 17.71 7.53 -2.58
N VAL A 61 16.96 7.11 -3.62
CA VAL A 61 17.46 6.19 -4.66
C VAL A 61 18.51 6.89 -5.53
N PHE A 62 18.25 8.12 -5.96
CA PHE A 62 19.17 8.85 -6.84
C PHE A 62 20.44 9.33 -6.11
N LEU A 63 20.37 9.65 -4.82
CA LEU A 63 21.48 10.21 -4.04
C LEU A 63 22.27 9.18 -3.24
N SER A 64 21.82 7.91 -3.19
CA SER A 64 22.50 6.87 -2.41
C SER A 64 22.94 5.74 -3.32
N SER A 65 24.09 5.12 -2.97
CA SER A 65 24.50 3.84 -3.58
C SER A 65 23.40 2.81 -3.41
N ASP A 66 23.21 1.97 -4.39
CA ASP A 66 22.15 1.01 -4.42
C ASP A 66 22.52 -0.32 -3.73
N GLY A 67 21.55 -0.99 -3.18
CA GLY A 67 21.64 -2.36 -2.67
C GLY A 67 20.94 -3.33 -3.62
N THR A 68 21.17 -3.23 -4.94
CA THR A 68 20.48 -4.04 -5.95
C THR A 68 21.30 -5.23 -6.46
N ARG A 69 22.59 -5.28 -6.15
CA ARG A 69 23.45 -6.40 -6.52
C ARG A 69 23.11 -7.65 -5.70
N LEU A 70 22.51 -8.65 -6.34
CA LEU A 70 22.07 -9.89 -5.70
C LEU A 70 23.20 -10.88 -5.43
N ASP A 71 24.37 -10.70 -6.06
CA ASP A 71 25.62 -11.44 -5.83
C ASP A 71 26.28 -11.05 -4.50
N LEU A 72 26.01 -9.86 -3.99
CA LEU A 72 26.48 -9.35 -2.69
C LEU A 72 25.29 -9.20 -1.74
N TYR A 73 25.41 -9.75 -0.53
CA TYR A 73 24.36 -9.65 0.50
C TYR A 73 22.96 -9.99 -0.03
N PRO A 74 22.73 -11.19 -0.60
CA PRO A 74 21.54 -11.50 -1.39
C PRO A 74 20.23 -11.25 -0.64
N ARG A 75 20.17 -11.54 0.67
CA ARG A 75 18.96 -11.35 1.47
C ARG A 75 18.55 -9.88 1.59
N GLN A 76 19.51 -8.99 1.92
CA GLN A 76 19.24 -7.56 2.10
C GLN A 76 18.97 -6.88 0.76
N ASN A 77 19.71 -7.25 -0.27
CA ASN A 77 19.57 -6.67 -1.59
C ASN A 77 18.30 -7.13 -2.28
N HIS A 78 17.88 -8.40 -2.12
CA HIS A 78 16.58 -8.89 -2.59
C HIS A 78 15.42 -8.09 -1.99
N ARG A 79 15.45 -7.80 -0.69
CA ARG A 79 14.44 -6.92 -0.05
C ARG A 79 14.46 -5.50 -0.63
N THR A 80 15.65 -4.97 -0.92
CA THR A 80 15.78 -3.63 -1.53
C THR A 80 15.18 -3.61 -2.93
N VAL A 81 15.43 -4.63 -3.74
CA VAL A 81 14.84 -4.78 -5.07
C VAL A 81 13.31 -4.88 -4.97
N LEU A 82 12.79 -5.75 -4.10
CA LEU A 82 11.35 -5.93 -3.91
C LEU A 82 10.66 -4.64 -3.46
N LYS A 83 11.25 -3.91 -2.50
CA LYS A 83 10.76 -2.62 -2.03
C LYS A 83 10.72 -1.57 -3.15
N ARG A 84 11.76 -1.50 -4.00
CA ARG A 84 11.82 -0.54 -5.10
C ARG A 84 10.86 -0.92 -6.23
N ALA A 85 10.78 -2.20 -6.58
CA ALA A 85 9.86 -2.69 -7.60
C ALA A 85 8.40 -2.46 -7.19
N SER A 86 8.03 -2.79 -5.94
CA SER A 86 6.68 -2.54 -5.43
C SER A 86 6.35 -1.04 -5.38
N ALA A 87 7.31 -0.17 -4.99
CA ALA A 87 7.11 1.28 -5.01
C ALA A 87 6.86 1.80 -6.43
N ALA A 88 7.61 1.32 -7.42
CA ALA A 88 7.43 1.70 -8.82
C ALA A 88 6.07 1.25 -9.37
N LEU A 89 5.65 0.02 -9.03
CA LEU A 89 4.35 -0.52 -9.45
C LEU A 89 3.17 0.17 -8.78
N MET A 90 3.33 0.64 -7.53
CA MET A 90 2.26 1.39 -6.85
C MET A 90 1.85 2.66 -7.60
N PHE A 91 2.76 3.33 -8.28
CA PHE A 91 2.48 4.63 -8.88
C PHE A 91 1.38 4.58 -9.97
N PRO A 92 1.49 3.75 -11.02
CA PRO A 92 0.41 3.62 -12.00
C PRO A 92 -0.86 3.03 -11.40
N LEU A 93 -0.74 2.06 -10.48
CA LEU A 93 -1.90 1.45 -9.84
C LEU A 93 -2.64 2.42 -8.91
N LEU A 94 -1.94 3.37 -8.26
CA LEU A 94 -2.56 4.41 -7.45
C LEU A 94 -3.44 5.35 -8.31
N ILE A 95 -2.98 5.70 -9.52
CA ILE A 95 -3.77 6.52 -10.44
C ILE A 95 -5.06 5.80 -10.83
N LEU A 96 -4.98 4.49 -11.10
CA LEU A 96 -6.16 3.66 -11.37
C LEU A 96 -7.07 3.59 -10.14
N HIS A 97 -6.51 3.33 -8.95
CA HIS A 97 -7.26 3.23 -7.70
C HIS A 97 -8.08 4.50 -7.40
N ILE A 98 -7.48 5.68 -7.55
CA ILE A 98 -8.19 6.94 -7.29
C ILE A 98 -9.42 7.12 -8.20
N ASN A 99 -9.37 6.56 -9.41
CA ASN A 99 -10.41 6.69 -10.42
C ASN A 99 -11.31 5.45 -10.55
N SER A 100 -10.97 4.33 -9.93
CA SER A 100 -11.59 3.02 -10.13
C SER A 100 -13.10 3.03 -9.88
N PHE A 101 -13.55 3.69 -8.81
CA PHE A 101 -14.98 3.77 -8.48
C PHE A 101 -15.77 4.43 -9.62
N ASN A 102 -15.28 5.57 -10.15
CA ASN A 102 -15.93 6.26 -11.26
C ASN A 102 -15.92 5.42 -12.54
N PHE A 103 -14.81 4.75 -12.82
CA PHE A 103 -14.70 3.87 -13.99
C PHE A 103 -15.62 2.65 -13.88
N MET A 104 -15.70 2.02 -12.70
CA MET A 104 -16.63 0.91 -12.47
C MET A 104 -18.08 1.36 -12.61
N GLN A 105 -18.44 2.52 -12.06
CA GLN A 105 -19.79 3.08 -12.19
C GLN A 105 -20.18 3.32 -13.65
N GLN A 106 -19.31 3.97 -14.43
CA GLN A 106 -19.54 4.23 -15.85
C GLN A 106 -19.64 2.92 -16.66
N SER A 107 -18.76 1.96 -16.36
CA SER A 107 -18.73 0.66 -17.03
C SER A 107 -20.00 -0.15 -16.74
N ALA A 108 -20.46 -0.15 -15.49
CA ALA A 108 -21.71 -0.82 -15.10
C ALA A 108 -22.93 -0.18 -15.77
N GLN A 109 -23.00 1.16 -15.86
CA GLN A 109 -24.06 1.87 -16.58
C GLN A 109 -24.06 1.56 -18.08
N ALA A 110 -22.89 1.34 -18.68
CA ALA A 110 -22.73 0.94 -20.07
C ALA A 110 -22.94 -0.56 -20.32
N GLY A 111 -23.24 -1.35 -19.28
CA GLY A 111 -23.39 -2.81 -19.38
C GLY A 111 -22.06 -3.56 -19.62
N ASN A 112 -20.92 -2.90 -19.42
CA ASN A 112 -19.61 -3.51 -19.65
C ASN A 112 -19.10 -4.24 -18.38
N THR A 113 -19.69 -5.39 -18.09
CA THR A 113 -19.35 -6.25 -16.95
C THR A 113 -17.88 -6.69 -16.97
N ALA A 114 -17.31 -6.96 -18.15
CA ALA A 114 -15.92 -7.39 -18.27
C ALA A 114 -14.93 -6.32 -17.74
N LEU A 115 -15.20 -5.05 -18.05
CA LEU A 115 -14.37 -3.95 -17.56
C LEU A 115 -14.52 -3.73 -16.05
N VAL A 116 -15.73 -3.90 -15.50
CA VAL A 116 -15.95 -3.86 -14.05
C VAL A 116 -15.13 -4.94 -13.36
N VAL A 117 -15.19 -6.19 -13.83
CA VAL A 117 -14.40 -7.30 -13.26
C VAL A 117 -12.91 -7.03 -13.37
N LEU A 118 -12.42 -6.50 -14.51
CA LEU A 118 -11.02 -6.13 -14.68
C LEU A 118 -10.59 -5.07 -13.65
N LEU A 119 -11.41 -4.05 -13.41
CA LEU A 119 -11.10 -3.00 -12.44
C LEU A 119 -11.07 -3.55 -11.00
N ILE A 120 -11.97 -4.46 -10.63
CA ILE A 120 -11.91 -5.16 -9.33
C ILE A 120 -10.58 -5.93 -9.19
N VAL A 121 -10.15 -6.65 -10.23
CA VAL A 121 -8.85 -7.35 -10.22
C VAL A 121 -7.69 -6.38 -10.04
N VAL A 122 -7.73 -5.23 -10.71
CA VAL A 122 -6.70 -4.17 -10.58
C VAL A 122 -6.65 -3.63 -9.16
N GLU A 123 -7.80 -3.41 -8.49
CA GLU A 123 -7.85 -3.01 -7.08
C GLU A 123 -7.20 -4.05 -6.16
N VAL A 124 -7.49 -5.32 -6.35
CA VAL A 124 -6.86 -6.41 -5.56
C VAL A 124 -5.35 -6.46 -5.79
N LEU A 125 -4.90 -6.30 -7.05
CA LEU A 125 -3.47 -6.24 -7.39
C LEU A 125 -2.79 -5.02 -6.76
N PHE A 126 -3.41 -3.85 -6.82
CA PHE A 126 -2.91 -2.65 -6.14
C PHE A 126 -2.70 -2.92 -4.66
N PHE A 127 -3.69 -3.52 -4.00
CA PHE A 127 -3.62 -3.86 -2.59
C PHE A 127 -2.50 -4.85 -2.27
N ALA A 128 -2.31 -5.88 -3.10
CA ALA A 128 -1.20 -6.83 -2.97
C ALA A 128 0.17 -6.14 -3.05
N VAL A 129 0.32 -5.19 -3.99
CA VAL A 129 1.56 -4.42 -4.16
C VAL A 129 1.82 -3.52 -2.96
N VAL A 130 0.79 -2.83 -2.42
CA VAL A 130 0.89 -1.99 -1.22
C VAL A 130 1.34 -2.80 -0.01
N ILE A 131 0.69 -3.93 0.27
CA ILE A 131 1.07 -4.81 1.39
C ILE A 131 2.49 -5.35 1.22
N THR A 132 2.87 -5.75 0.01
CA THR A 132 4.24 -6.21 -0.30
C THR A 132 5.27 -5.11 -0.03
N HIS A 133 4.98 -3.87 -0.43
CA HIS A 133 5.86 -2.73 -0.16
C HIS A 133 6.06 -2.51 1.34
N ILE A 134 4.99 -2.49 2.11
CA ILE A 134 5.05 -2.29 3.56
C ILE A 134 5.79 -3.44 4.23
N ALA A 135 5.44 -4.68 3.92
CA ALA A 135 6.07 -5.86 4.49
C ALA A 135 7.58 -5.92 4.22
N SER A 136 8.02 -5.48 3.03
CA SER A 136 9.44 -5.44 2.67
C SER A 136 10.20 -4.23 3.24
N SER A 137 9.51 -3.15 3.65
CA SER A 137 10.14 -1.89 4.05
C SER A 137 10.03 -1.56 5.54
N PHE A 138 9.05 -2.08 6.26
CA PHE A 138 8.71 -1.68 7.62
C PHE A 138 9.87 -1.82 8.60
N SER A 139 10.45 -3.03 8.73
CA SER A 139 11.56 -3.24 9.65
C SER A 139 12.84 -2.50 9.22
N ALA A 140 13.06 -2.31 7.92
CA ALA A 140 14.17 -1.50 7.42
C ALA A 140 14.03 -0.03 7.85
N GLY A 141 12.81 0.50 7.93
CA GLY A 141 12.51 1.81 8.51
C GLY A 141 12.91 1.87 9.99
N LEU A 142 12.51 0.89 10.79
CA LEU A 142 12.85 0.80 12.21
C LEU A 142 14.37 0.67 12.46
N VAL A 143 15.07 -0.10 11.62
CA VAL A 143 16.55 -0.18 11.65
C VAL A 143 17.19 1.18 11.32
N THR A 144 16.67 1.87 10.31
CA THR A 144 17.18 3.20 9.92
C THR A 144 17.03 4.23 11.04
N LEU A 145 16.01 4.10 11.88
CA LEU A 145 15.76 4.97 13.03
C LEU A 145 16.54 4.55 14.29
N GLY A 146 17.21 3.39 14.27
CA GLY A 146 17.94 2.85 15.42
C GLY A 146 17.02 2.19 16.46
N ILE A 147 15.76 1.89 16.13
CA ILE A 147 14.80 1.22 17.02
C ILE A 147 15.08 -0.28 17.10
N LEU A 148 15.52 -0.88 15.98
CA LEU A 148 15.89 -2.29 15.91
C LEU A 148 17.42 -2.41 15.82
N GLY A 149 18.02 -2.99 16.88
CA GLY A 149 19.46 -3.16 16.97
C GLY A 149 19.96 -4.60 16.74
N SER A 150 19.05 -5.60 16.55
CA SER A 150 19.45 -6.99 16.37
C SER A 150 18.73 -7.66 15.22
N GLU A 151 19.41 -8.60 14.56
CA GLU A 151 18.83 -9.41 13.49
C GLU A 151 17.62 -10.24 13.97
N THR A 152 17.70 -10.79 15.18
CA THR A 152 16.61 -11.56 15.77
C THR A 152 15.35 -10.71 15.96
N ALA A 153 15.49 -9.46 16.44
CA ALA A 153 14.37 -8.54 16.57
C ALA A 153 13.78 -8.19 15.19
N GLN A 154 14.63 -7.96 14.19
CA GLN A 154 14.20 -7.70 12.83
C GLN A 154 13.39 -8.87 12.26
N ILE A 155 13.86 -10.12 12.41
CA ILE A 155 13.15 -11.33 11.94
C ILE A 155 11.77 -11.46 12.60
N ARG A 156 11.68 -11.19 13.91
CA ARG A 156 10.39 -11.25 14.63
C ARG A 156 9.40 -10.21 14.11
N ILE A 157 9.86 -8.98 13.92
CA ILE A 157 9.03 -7.89 13.37
C ILE A 157 8.62 -8.22 11.94
N ASP A 158 9.53 -8.67 11.09
CA ASP A 158 9.20 -9.09 9.72
C ASP A 158 8.09 -10.14 9.72
N LYS A 159 8.23 -11.19 10.53
CA LYS A 159 7.23 -12.25 10.64
C LYS A 159 5.86 -11.71 11.08
N ALA A 160 5.84 -10.83 12.08
CA ALA A 160 4.61 -10.20 12.56
C ALA A 160 3.96 -9.33 11.47
N VAL A 161 4.75 -8.53 10.75
CA VAL A 161 4.26 -7.66 9.67
C VAL A 161 3.74 -8.47 8.48
N TYR A 162 4.40 -9.59 8.11
CA TYR A 162 3.89 -10.48 7.06
C TYR A 162 2.55 -11.13 7.45
N ILE A 163 2.41 -11.61 8.68
CA ILE A 163 1.17 -12.22 9.16
C ILE A 163 0.05 -11.17 9.20
N LEU A 164 0.31 -10.00 9.79
CA LEU A 164 -0.67 -8.91 9.86
C LEU A 164 -1.05 -8.41 8.47
N GLY A 165 -0.07 -8.24 7.58
CA GLY A 165 -0.29 -7.84 6.20
C GLY A 165 -1.16 -8.84 5.43
N ALA A 166 -0.92 -10.14 5.60
CA ALA A 166 -1.74 -11.18 5.00
C ALA A 166 -3.19 -11.15 5.50
N LEU A 167 -3.39 -10.95 6.82
CA LEU A 167 -4.73 -10.83 7.40
C LEU A 167 -5.47 -9.59 6.85
N ILE A 168 -4.80 -8.44 6.82
CA ILE A 168 -5.38 -7.20 6.27
C ILE A 168 -5.70 -7.38 4.79
N PHE A 169 -4.81 -8.03 4.02
CA PHE A 169 -5.02 -8.31 2.61
C PHE A 169 -6.29 -9.15 2.38
N VAL A 170 -6.48 -10.23 3.15
CA VAL A 170 -7.66 -11.10 3.03
C VAL A 170 -8.94 -10.33 3.35
N VAL A 171 -8.97 -9.60 4.48
CA VAL A 171 -10.17 -8.86 4.91
C VAL A 171 -10.52 -7.74 3.92
N ALA A 172 -9.53 -6.98 3.47
CA ALA A 172 -9.78 -5.88 2.54
C ALA A 172 -10.13 -6.37 1.13
N THR A 173 -9.50 -7.45 0.66
CA THR A 173 -9.88 -8.08 -0.62
C THR A 173 -11.33 -8.59 -0.57
N TYR A 174 -11.73 -9.25 0.52
CA TYR A 174 -13.12 -9.67 0.71
C TYR A 174 -14.09 -8.48 0.68
N ALA A 175 -13.77 -7.40 1.41
CA ALA A 175 -14.62 -6.21 1.46
C ALA A 175 -14.75 -5.54 0.07
N ILE A 176 -13.63 -5.33 -0.64
CA ILE A 176 -13.61 -4.74 -1.99
C ILE A 176 -14.41 -5.61 -2.95
N VAL A 177 -14.08 -6.90 -3.06
CA VAL A 177 -14.72 -7.79 -4.04
C VAL A 177 -16.21 -7.93 -3.76
N SER A 178 -16.61 -8.17 -2.50
CA SER A 178 -18.03 -8.31 -2.16
C SER A 178 -18.80 -7.00 -2.34
N GLY A 179 -18.22 -5.88 -1.96
CA GLY A 179 -18.84 -4.56 -2.08
C GLY A 179 -19.00 -4.12 -3.54
N ASP A 180 -17.95 -4.26 -4.35
CA ASP A 180 -17.99 -3.87 -5.76
C ASP A 180 -18.91 -4.77 -6.59
N ILE A 181 -18.90 -6.08 -6.32
CA ILE A 181 -19.88 -7.00 -6.94
C ILE A 181 -21.31 -6.57 -6.58
N GLY A 182 -21.57 -6.30 -5.29
CA GLY A 182 -22.90 -5.88 -4.83
C GLY A 182 -23.34 -4.55 -5.44
N MET A 183 -22.43 -3.58 -5.58
CA MET A 183 -22.74 -2.26 -6.11
C MET A 183 -22.86 -2.20 -7.63
N PHE A 184 -22.06 -2.96 -8.36
CA PHE A 184 -21.91 -2.80 -9.81
C PHE A 184 -22.36 -3.98 -10.66
N LEU A 185 -22.48 -5.19 -10.11
CA LEU A 185 -22.80 -6.39 -10.88
C LEU A 185 -24.13 -7.05 -10.51
N LEU A 186 -24.64 -6.83 -9.29
CA LEU A 186 -25.87 -7.47 -8.80
C LEU A 186 -27.10 -6.52 -8.81
N LYS A 187 -27.06 -5.46 -9.63
CA LYS A 187 -28.20 -4.52 -9.79
C LYS A 187 -29.24 -5.06 -10.77
#